data_2e8514d79a984273305669bfda287ed4
#
_entry.id   2e8514d79a984273305669bfda287ed4
#
_cell.length_a   1.000
_cell.length_b   1.000
_cell.length_c   1.000
_cell.angle_alpha   90.00
_cell.angle_beta   90.00
_cell.angle_gamma   90.00
#
_symmetry.space_group_name_H-M   'P 1'
#
loop_
_entity.id
_entity.type
_entity.pdbx_description
1 polymer ?
#
loop_
_entity_poly.entity_id
_entity_poly.type
_entity_poly.pdbx_seq_one_letter_code
_entity_poly.pdbx_strand_id
1 'polypeptide(L)'
;MLRPFRYFAVVLACAAPAGAQAVIENDQVRVLKVTEQPHRKTRPHEHKVNRVMIYLNAGKQEFVEDGKTSYLEFKAGQPLWSPARGTHTAESVGTEPFTVIEIELKKEGDPKKGGSGPLDPVKVDPKHYKVEFENPQVRVLRVIFPPGEGAPLHEHLLNRVVVYRNDTKLEVTTDGKPAITERKAGEVALGTPAKHSEKNLSDKPFEVIAVELKY
;
A
#
# COMPACT_ATOMS: atom_id res chain seq x y z
N MET A 1 48.68 -12.24 21.02
CA MET A 1 47.49 -11.48 21.34
C MET A 1 46.92 -10.93 20.03
N LEU A 2 45.95 -11.61 19.44
CA LEU A 2 45.24 -11.18 18.20
C LEU A 2 44.01 -10.35 18.60
N ARG A 3 43.94 -9.10 18.16
CA ARG A 3 42.78 -8.25 18.35
C ARG A 3 41.66 -8.63 17.34
N PRO A 4 40.41 -8.75 17.76
CA PRO A 4 39.31 -9.03 16.83
C PRO A 4 38.98 -7.80 16.02
N PHE A 5 38.97 -7.93 14.69
CA PHE A 5 38.42 -6.95 13.75
C PHE A 5 36.89 -6.88 13.93
N ARG A 6 36.40 -5.74 14.39
CA ARG A 6 34.96 -5.44 14.39
C ARG A 6 34.56 -4.92 13.01
N TYR A 7 33.83 -5.73 12.28
CA TYR A 7 33.15 -5.27 11.08
C TYR A 7 31.98 -4.36 11.50
N PHE A 8 32.10 -3.06 11.25
CA PHE A 8 30.96 -2.16 11.27
C PHE A 8 30.23 -2.35 9.94
N ALA A 9 29.05 -2.97 9.97
CA ALA A 9 28.12 -2.93 8.85
C ALA A 9 27.58 -1.50 8.75
N VAL A 10 28.06 -0.75 7.76
CA VAL A 10 27.47 0.54 7.38
C VAL A 10 26.14 0.22 6.69
N VAL A 11 25.05 0.33 7.41
CA VAL A 11 23.71 0.36 6.83
C VAL A 11 23.60 1.71 6.13
N LEU A 12 23.76 1.72 4.80
CA LEU A 12 23.43 2.89 3.97
C LEU A 12 21.90 3.08 4.07
N ALA A 13 21.47 3.95 4.97
CA ALA A 13 20.10 4.44 4.97
C ALA A 13 19.92 5.27 3.70
N CYS A 14 19.18 4.77 2.71
CA CYS A 14 18.69 5.60 1.62
C CYS A 14 17.92 6.78 2.23
N ALA A 15 18.39 8.00 2.01
CA ALA A 15 17.73 9.20 2.48
C ALA A 15 16.32 9.26 1.85
N ALA A 16 15.30 9.23 2.69
CA ALA A 16 13.93 9.41 2.24
C ALA A 16 13.77 10.81 1.59
N PRO A 17 12.97 10.95 0.52
CA PRO A 17 12.71 12.25 -0.08
C PRO A 17 12.14 13.23 0.97
N ALA A 18 12.44 14.51 0.83
CA ALA A 18 11.93 15.55 1.74
C ALA A 18 10.39 15.52 1.71
N GLY A 19 9.74 15.27 2.87
CA GLY A 19 8.29 15.10 3.00
C GLY A 19 7.81 13.65 3.12
N ALA A 20 8.72 12.66 3.06
CA ALA A 20 8.38 11.24 3.26
C ALA A 20 8.47 10.86 4.75
N GLN A 21 7.42 10.26 5.27
CA GLN A 21 7.37 9.67 6.59
C GLN A 21 7.28 8.15 6.46
N ALA A 22 8.26 7.42 7.02
CA ALA A 22 8.14 5.96 7.15
C ALA A 22 7.08 5.64 8.21
N VAL A 23 6.01 4.96 7.79
CA VAL A 23 4.89 4.59 8.66
C VAL A 23 4.93 3.12 9.05
N ILE A 24 5.56 2.27 8.23
CA ILE A 24 5.80 0.85 8.50
C ILE A 24 7.18 0.49 7.94
N GLU A 25 7.95 -0.29 8.71
CA GLU A 25 9.23 -0.84 8.28
C GLU A 25 9.41 -2.23 8.90
N ASN A 26 9.54 -3.25 8.05
CA ASN A 26 9.86 -4.62 8.47
C ASN A 26 10.72 -5.34 7.41
N ASP A 27 10.88 -6.66 7.52
CA ASP A 27 11.65 -7.48 6.57
C ASP A 27 10.95 -7.69 5.21
N GLN A 28 9.65 -7.41 5.09
CA GLN A 28 8.87 -7.61 3.88
C GLN A 28 8.65 -6.31 3.09
N VAL A 29 8.35 -5.23 3.80
CA VAL A 29 7.99 -3.95 3.20
C VAL A 29 8.58 -2.77 3.97
N ARG A 30 8.76 -1.66 3.25
CA ARG A 30 8.84 -0.32 3.80
C ARG A 30 7.69 0.49 3.24
N VAL A 31 6.89 1.09 4.10
CA VAL A 31 5.76 1.92 3.69
C VAL A 31 6.04 3.36 4.04
N LEU A 32 5.98 4.22 3.04
CA LEU A 32 6.18 5.65 3.15
C LEU A 32 4.86 6.37 2.89
N LYS A 33 4.57 7.38 3.69
CA LYS A 33 3.55 8.39 3.38
C LYS A 33 4.26 9.64 2.89
N VAL A 34 4.04 9.99 1.62
CA VAL A 34 4.71 11.09 0.94
C VAL A 34 3.67 12.13 0.53
N THR A 35 3.90 13.38 0.91
CA THR A 35 3.07 14.51 0.47
C THR A 35 3.90 15.42 -0.43
N GLU A 36 3.47 15.54 -1.68
CA GLU A 36 4.10 16.36 -2.71
C GLU A 36 3.37 17.70 -2.84
N GLN A 37 4.15 18.77 -2.79
CA GLN A 37 3.63 20.13 -2.98
C GLN A 37 3.65 20.51 -4.46
N PRO A 38 2.71 21.35 -4.93
CA PRO A 38 2.70 21.86 -6.30
C PRO A 38 4.04 22.49 -6.69
N HIS A 39 4.48 22.19 -7.90
CA HIS A 39 5.69 22.76 -8.54
C HIS A 39 6.99 22.56 -7.75
N ARG A 40 7.01 21.55 -6.85
CA ARG A 40 8.21 21.18 -6.13
C ARG A 40 8.88 19.98 -6.80
N LYS A 41 10.01 20.24 -7.42
CA LYS A 41 10.84 19.20 -8.06
C LYS A 41 11.67 18.47 -7.02
N THR A 42 11.68 17.12 -7.08
CA THR A 42 12.55 16.31 -6.25
C THR A 42 14.02 16.46 -6.67
N ARG A 43 14.93 16.17 -5.75
CA ARG A 43 16.34 15.92 -6.14
C ARG A 43 16.40 14.63 -6.97
N PRO A 44 17.43 14.46 -7.82
CA PRO A 44 17.66 13.20 -8.50
C PRO A 44 17.74 12.05 -7.49
N HIS A 45 16.97 10.99 -7.71
CA HIS A 45 16.90 9.80 -6.86
C HIS A 45 16.54 8.57 -7.68
N GLU A 46 16.76 7.39 -7.11
CA GLU A 46 16.47 6.11 -7.72
C GLU A 46 15.58 5.25 -6.81
N HIS A 47 14.87 4.29 -7.37
CA HIS A 47 14.12 3.29 -6.63
C HIS A 47 14.66 1.89 -6.94
N LYS A 48 15.28 1.26 -5.95
CA LYS A 48 15.98 -0.03 -6.11
C LYS A 48 15.05 -1.23 -6.07
N VAL A 49 13.82 -1.05 -5.60
CA VAL A 49 12.82 -2.11 -5.44
C VAL A 49 11.51 -1.71 -6.11
N ASN A 50 10.72 -2.71 -6.46
CA ASN A 50 9.37 -2.51 -6.95
C ASN A 50 8.48 -1.94 -5.84
N ARG A 51 7.44 -1.18 -6.24
CA ARG A 51 6.52 -0.52 -5.32
C ARG A 51 5.08 -0.65 -5.77
N VAL A 52 4.17 -0.62 -4.80
CA VAL A 52 2.77 -0.27 -5.05
C VAL A 52 2.54 1.16 -4.58
N MET A 53 2.02 2.00 -5.47
CA MET A 53 1.70 3.41 -5.20
C MET A 53 0.20 3.54 -5.02
N ILE A 54 -0.27 4.08 -3.88
CA ILE A 54 -1.70 4.32 -3.64
C ILE A 54 -1.88 5.83 -3.44
N TYR A 55 -2.44 6.48 -4.45
CA TYR A 55 -2.66 7.92 -4.46
C TYR A 55 -3.91 8.27 -3.64
N LEU A 56 -3.74 9.02 -2.54
CA LEU A 56 -4.87 9.42 -1.70
C LEU A 56 -5.71 10.52 -2.33
N ASN A 57 -5.09 11.35 -3.17
CA ASN A 57 -5.71 12.47 -3.91
C ASN A 57 -5.46 12.28 -5.41
N ALA A 58 -6.27 12.91 -6.24
CA ALA A 58 -5.99 13.02 -7.67
C ALA A 58 -4.83 14.00 -7.91
N GLY A 59 -4.10 13.83 -9.00
CA GLY A 59 -3.00 14.71 -9.35
C GLY A 59 -2.31 14.33 -10.65
N LYS A 60 -1.23 15.08 -10.94
CA LYS A 60 -0.40 14.84 -12.11
C LYS A 60 1.08 15.09 -11.75
N GLN A 61 1.93 14.17 -12.15
CA GLN A 61 3.39 14.27 -11.98
C GLN A 61 4.10 14.28 -13.33
N GLU A 62 5.15 15.09 -13.41
CA GLU A 62 6.17 15.03 -14.44
C GLU A 62 7.36 14.22 -13.92
N PHE A 63 7.93 13.38 -14.76
CA PHE A 63 9.17 12.66 -14.50
C PHE A 63 10.19 12.99 -15.59
N VAL A 64 11.44 13.22 -15.18
CA VAL A 64 12.56 13.38 -16.09
C VAL A 64 13.60 12.31 -15.78
N GLU A 65 13.87 11.43 -16.75
CA GLU A 65 14.81 10.32 -16.69
C GLU A 65 15.60 10.26 -18.00
N ASP A 66 16.93 10.25 -17.92
CA ASP A 66 17.81 10.24 -19.09
C ASP A 66 17.48 11.33 -20.14
N GLY A 67 17.12 12.53 -19.65
CA GLY A 67 16.75 13.67 -20.50
C GLY A 67 15.38 13.54 -21.16
N LYS A 68 14.63 12.48 -20.90
CA LYS A 68 13.26 12.27 -21.41
C LYS A 68 12.23 12.66 -20.38
N THR A 69 11.24 13.43 -20.79
CA THR A 69 10.11 13.82 -19.95
C THR A 69 8.92 12.90 -20.18
N SER A 70 8.27 12.48 -19.10
CA SER A 70 7.03 11.72 -19.14
C SER A 70 6.06 12.26 -18.09
N TYR A 71 4.77 12.00 -18.27
CA TYR A 71 3.72 12.45 -17.37
C TYR A 71 2.89 11.26 -16.87
N LEU A 72 2.49 11.33 -15.60
CA LEU A 72 1.55 10.41 -14.98
C LEU A 72 0.40 11.22 -14.39
N GLU A 73 -0.81 10.96 -14.87
CA GLU A 73 -2.05 11.47 -14.27
C GLU A 73 -2.71 10.34 -13.49
N PHE A 74 -3.17 10.63 -12.27
CA PHE A 74 -3.76 9.64 -11.37
C PHE A 74 -4.99 10.18 -10.66
N LYS A 75 -5.88 9.25 -10.30
CA LYS A 75 -7.13 9.54 -9.59
C LYS A 75 -6.97 9.28 -8.09
N ALA A 76 -7.80 9.93 -7.28
CA ALA A 76 -7.90 9.61 -5.87
C ALA A 76 -8.28 8.12 -5.67
N GLY A 77 -7.55 7.45 -4.77
CA GLY A 77 -7.72 6.03 -4.49
C GLY A 77 -7.15 5.07 -5.54
N GLN A 78 -6.42 5.56 -6.53
CA GLN A 78 -5.85 4.69 -7.57
C GLN A 78 -4.59 3.99 -7.07
N PRO A 79 -4.57 2.62 -7.05
CA PRO A 79 -3.35 1.87 -6.87
C PRO A 79 -2.64 1.70 -8.21
N LEU A 80 -1.32 1.88 -8.23
CA LEU A 80 -0.49 1.68 -9.42
C LEU A 80 0.74 0.85 -9.08
N TRP A 81 1.14 0.01 -10.02
CA TRP A 81 2.43 -0.67 -9.99
C TRP A 81 3.54 0.26 -10.46
N SER A 82 4.61 0.33 -9.68
CA SER A 82 5.81 1.10 -10.00
C SER A 82 7.04 0.19 -9.88
N PRO A 83 7.61 -0.26 -11.00
CA PRO A 83 8.83 -1.09 -10.96
C PRO A 83 10.02 -0.30 -10.41
N ALA A 84 11.07 -1.03 -10.04
CA ALA A 84 12.37 -0.42 -9.77
C ALA A 84 12.76 0.49 -10.93
N ARG A 85 13.31 1.66 -10.60
CA ARG A 85 13.56 2.72 -11.59
C ARG A 85 14.90 3.39 -11.33
N GLY A 86 15.61 3.71 -12.40
CA GLY A 86 16.87 4.43 -12.37
C GLY A 86 16.75 5.86 -11.87
N THR A 87 17.84 6.59 -11.94
CA THR A 87 17.91 7.98 -11.45
C THR A 87 16.98 8.90 -12.26
N HIS A 88 16.06 9.55 -11.57
CA HIS A 88 15.10 10.49 -12.15
C HIS A 88 14.77 11.63 -11.18
N THR A 89 14.10 12.63 -11.69
CA THR A 89 13.42 13.66 -10.89
C THR A 89 11.92 13.55 -11.11
N ALA A 90 11.14 13.93 -10.10
CA ALA A 90 9.69 14.03 -10.18
C ALA A 90 9.24 15.43 -9.76
N GLU A 91 8.15 15.91 -10.33
CA GLU A 91 7.56 17.21 -9.99
C GLU A 91 6.02 17.09 -10.03
N SER A 92 5.35 17.59 -8.99
CA SER A 92 3.89 17.76 -9.04
C SER A 92 3.58 18.94 -9.96
N VAL A 93 2.90 18.71 -11.09
CA VAL A 93 2.52 19.74 -12.05
C VAL A 93 1.06 20.19 -11.93
N GLY A 94 0.35 19.70 -10.88
CA GLY A 94 -0.97 20.17 -10.51
C GLY A 94 -0.92 21.43 -9.65
N THR A 95 -2.09 21.98 -9.33
CA THR A 95 -2.25 23.18 -8.47
C THR A 95 -2.40 22.84 -6.99
N GLU A 96 -2.77 21.60 -6.69
CA GLU A 96 -3.02 21.14 -5.33
C GLU A 96 -1.96 20.11 -4.89
N PRO A 97 -1.62 20.07 -3.59
CA PRO A 97 -0.77 19.00 -3.07
C PRO A 97 -1.51 17.66 -3.15
N PHE A 98 -0.73 16.59 -3.33
CA PHE A 98 -1.27 15.23 -3.21
C PHE A 98 -0.44 14.40 -2.24
N THR A 99 -1.08 13.39 -1.67
CA THR A 99 -0.44 12.40 -0.80
C THR A 99 -0.50 11.04 -1.47
N VAL A 100 0.61 10.32 -1.44
CA VAL A 100 0.73 8.95 -1.91
C VAL A 100 1.28 8.06 -0.81
N ILE A 101 0.75 6.84 -0.71
CA ILE A 101 1.34 5.77 0.09
C ILE A 101 2.19 4.94 -0.86
N GLU A 102 3.50 4.91 -0.60
CA GLU A 102 4.46 4.09 -1.33
C GLU A 102 4.76 2.83 -0.53
N ILE A 103 4.49 1.67 -1.10
CA ILE A 103 4.75 0.35 -0.49
C ILE A 103 5.92 -0.26 -1.25
N GLU A 104 7.13 -0.10 -0.71
CA GLU A 104 8.36 -0.71 -1.23
C GLU A 104 8.41 -2.19 -0.88
N LEU A 105 8.61 -3.05 -1.88
CA LEU A 105 8.58 -4.50 -1.76
C LEU A 105 10.01 -5.04 -1.63
N LYS A 106 10.38 -5.51 -0.44
CA LYS A 106 11.76 -5.91 -0.12
C LYS A 106 12.13 -7.33 -0.54
N LYS A 107 11.13 -8.14 -0.93
CA LYS A 107 11.33 -9.54 -1.30
C LYS A 107 10.83 -9.80 -2.73
N GLU A 108 11.44 -10.77 -3.37
CA GLU A 108 10.90 -11.36 -4.59
C GLU A 108 9.59 -12.08 -4.26
N GLY A 109 8.63 -12.04 -5.18
CA GLY A 109 7.35 -12.68 -5.00
C GLY A 109 7.36 -14.14 -5.45
N ASP A 110 6.43 -14.90 -4.93
CA ASP A 110 6.12 -16.24 -5.39
C ASP A 110 4.79 -16.22 -6.18
N PRO A 111 4.81 -16.37 -7.51
CA PRO A 111 3.59 -16.33 -8.32
C PRO A 111 2.58 -17.43 -7.96
N LYS A 112 3.03 -18.51 -7.27
CA LYS A 112 2.16 -19.60 -6.82
C LYS A 112 1.37 -19.22 -5.57
N LYS A 113 1.81 -18.22 -4.80
CA LYS A 113 1.07 -17.68 -3.68
C LYS A 113 -0.01 -16.73 -4.18
N GLY A 114 -1.17 -16.81 -3.61
CA GLY A 114 -2.31 -15.96 -3.95
C GLY A 114 -3.55 -16.38 -3.16
N GLY A 115 -4.61 -15.60 -3.28
CA GLY A 115 -5.88 -15.87 -2.65
C GLY A 115 -6.67 -16.95 -3.37
N SER A 116 -6.23 -18.20 -3.33
CA SER A 116 -6.89 -19.29 -4.07
C SER A 116 -7.67 -20.25 -3.18
N GLY A 117 -7.73 -20.02 -1.85
CA GLY A 117 -8.48 -20.84 -0.90
C GLY A 117 -10.00 -20.84 -1.14
N PRO A 118 -10.73 -21.77 -0.53
CA PRO A 118 -12.20 -21.82 -0.65
C PRO A 118 -12.87 -20.60 0.00
N LEU A 119 -12.23 -19.97 0.99
CA LEU A 119 -12.70 -18.79 1.68
C LEU A 119 -12.01 -17.50 1.20
N ASP A 120 -11.41 -17.51 0.02
CA ASP A 120 -10.86 -16.29 -0.57
C ASP A 120 -11.91 -15.18 -0.63
N PRO A 121 -11.63 -13.95 -0.15
CA PRO A 121 -12.64 -12.90 -0.05
C PRO A 121 -13.26 -12.54 -1.40
N VAL A 122 -12.50 -12.59 -2.50
CA VAL A 122 -13.02 -12.29 -3.84
C VAL A 122 -13.99 -13.38 -4.32
N LYS A 123 -13.82 -14.63 -3.87
CA LYS A 123 -14.74 -15.73 -4.18
C LYS A 123 -15.99 -15.69 -3.30
N VAL A 124 -15.80 -15.42 -2.01
CA VAL A 124 -16.87 -15.42 -1.01
C VAL A 124 -17.77 -14.20 -1.16
N ASP A 125 -17.18 -13.07 -1.43
CA ASP A 125 -17.88 -11.79 -1.55
C ASP A 125 -17.39 -10.96 -2.75
N PRO A 126 -17.66 -11.40 -3.97
CA PRO A 126 -17.26 -10.67 -5.18
C PRO A 126 -18.00 -9.33 -5.35
N LYS A 127 -19.02 -9.05 -4.55
CA LYS A 127 -19.70 -7.75 -4.53
C LYS A 127 -18.77 -6.67 -3.99
N HIS A 128 -18.13 -6.94 -2.87
CA HIS A 128 -17.37 -5.95 -2.11
C HIS A 128 -15.87 -6.02 -2.35
N TYR A 129 -15.32 -7.19 -2.70
CA TYR A 129 -13.90 -7.39 -2.96
C TYR A 129 -13.61 -7.45 -4.47
N LYS A 130 -12.80 -6.51 -4.96
CA LYS A 130 -12.39 -6.46 -6.36
C LYS A 130 -10.87 -6.51 -6.48
N VAL A 131 -10.34 -7.32 -7.39
CA VAL A 131 -8.94 -7.30 -7.74
C VAL A 131 -8.68 -6.09 -8.65
N GLU A 132 -7.85 -5.15 -8.20
CA GLU A 132 -7.38 -4.02 -9.00
C GLU A 132 -6.30 -4.47 -9.99
N PHE A 133 -5.32 -5.18 -9.49
CA PHE A 133 -4.33 -5.90 -10.29
C PHE A 133 -3.64 -6.97 -9.45
N GLU A 134 -2.97 -7.89 -10.15
CA GLU A 134 -2.16 -8.95 -9.55
C GLU A 134 -0.90 -9.17 -10.40
N ASN A 135 0.21 -9.44 -9.72
CA ASN A 135 1.48 -9.81 -10.35
C ASN A 135 2.23 -10.83 -9.45
N PRO A 136 3.46 -11.27 -9.80
CA PRO A 136 4.20 -12.22 -8.97
C PRO A 136 4.47 -11.79 -7.53
N GLN A 137 4.53 -10.49 -7.21
CA GLN A 137 4.86 -10.00 -5.86
C GLN A 137 3.64 -9.64 -5.02
N VAL A 138 2.53 -9.22 -5.64
CA VAL A 138 1.36 -8.71 -4.92
C VAL A 138 0.05 -9.08 -5.59
N ARG A 139 -1.03 -9.17 -4.79
CA ARG A 139 -2.41 -9.04 -5.23
C ARG A 139 -3.03 -7.82 -4.55
N VAL A 140 -3.52 -6.89 -5.34
CA VAL A 140 -4.09 -5.63 -4.82
C VAL A 140 -5.61 -5.69 -4.92
N LEU A 141 -6.27 -5.55 -3.78
CA LEU A 141 -7.72 -5.62 -3.64
C LEU A 141 -8.27 -4.25 -3.27
N ARG A 142 -9.36 -3.85 -3.90
CA ARG A 142 -10.25 -2.79 -3.42
C ARG A 142 -11.39 -3.43 -2.66
N VAL A 143 -11.68 -2.92 -1.47
CA VAL A 143 -12.78 -3.37 -0.63
C VAL A 143 -13.68 -2.19 -0.33
N ILE A 144 -14.99 -2.34 -0.61
CA ILE A 144 -15.97 -1.28 -0.34
C ILE A 144 -17.20 -1.91 0.31
N PHE A 145 -17.53 -1.46 1.53
CA PHE A 145 -18.78 -1.81 2.21
C PHE A 145 -19.67 -0.57 2.35
N PRO A 146 -20.83 -0.51 1.73
CA PRO A 146 -21.86 0.48 2.06
C PRO A 146 -22.20 0.51 3.56
N PRO A 147 -22.85 1.56 4.07
CA PRO A 147 -23.31 1.60 5.46
C PRO A 147 -24.15 0.38 5.84
N GLY A 148 -23.80 -0.28 6.95
CA GLY A 148 -24.51 -1.47 7.47
C GLY A 148 -24.21 -2.77 6.73
N GLU A 149 -23.53 -2.75 5.57
CA GLU A 149 -23.07 -3.94 4.86
C GLU A 149 -21.70 -4.40 5.34
N GLY A 150 -21.29 -5.59 4.93
CA GLY A 150 -19.99 -6.17 5.30
C GLY A 150 -19.79 -7.49 4.59
N ALA A 151 -18.70 -8.18 4.91
CA ALA A 151 -18.35 -9.47 4.33
C ALA A 151 -18.67 -10.63 5.29
N PRO A 152 -19.19 -11.75 4.77
CA PRO A 152 -19.31 -13.00 5.56
C PRO A 152 -17.93 -13.55 5.89
N LEU A 153 -17.86 -14.66 6.62
CA LEU A 153 -16.61 -15.31 6.98
C LEU A 153 -15.76 -15.59 5.73
N HIS A 154 -14.58 -15.01 5.71
CA HIS A 154 -13.59 -15.20 4.65
C HIS A 154 -12.17 -15.32 5.24
N GLU A 155 -11.20 -15.65 4.41
CA GLU A 155 -9.82 -15.91 4.83
C GLU A 155 -8.82 -15.17 3.95
N HIS A 156 -7.97 -14.38 4.59
CA HIS A 156 -6.75 -13.88 3.99
C HIS A 156 -5.60 -14.82 4.33
N LEU A 157 -4.97 -15.41 3.32
CA LEU A 157 -3.84 -16.33 3.49
C LEU A 157 -2.48 -15.64 3.56
N LEU A 158 -2.40 -14.37 3.19
CA LEU A 158 -1.16 -13.61 3.06
C LEU A 158 -1.12 -12.44 4.04
N ASN A 159 0.11 -12.05 4.42
CA ASN A 159 0.34 -10.74 5.01
C ASN A 159 -0.09 -9.66 4.02
N ARG A 160 -0.60 -8.55 4.53
CA ARG A 160 -1.09 -7.46 3.68
C ARG A 160 -0.86 -6.10 4.31
N VAL A 161 -0.64 -5.10 3.45
CA VAL A 161 -0.69 -3.69 3.82
C VAL A 161 -2.08 -3.18 3.49
N VAL A 162 -2.77 -2.60 4.46
CA VAL A 162 -4.13 -2.05 4.31
C VAL A 162 -4.06 -0.54 4.40
N VAL A 163 -4.53 0.15 3.38
CA VAL A 163 -4.60 1.63 3.31
C VAL A 163 -6.05 2.06 3.39
N TYR A 164 -6.38 2.79 4.45
CA TYR A 164 -7.74 3.29 4.70
C TYR A 164 -7.99 4.56 3.91
N ARG A 165 -9.05 4.54 3.09
CA ARG A 165 -9.39 5.65 2.17
C ARG A 165 -10.27 6.72 2.82
N ASN A 166 -11.00 6.36 3.85
CA ASN A 166 -11.90 7.22 4.61
C ASN A 166 -11.90 6.84 6.09
N ASP A 167 -12.48 7.70 6.92
CA ASP A 167 -12.72 7.37 8.32
C ASP A 167 -13.68 6.20 8.41
N THR A 168 -13.37 5.23 9.24
CA THR A 168 -14.13 3.98 9.34
C THR A 168 -14.41 3.57 10.77
N LYS A 169 -15.52 2.86 10.94
CA LYS A 169 -15.85 2.10 12.13
C LYS A 169 -16.36 0.73 11.70
N LEU A 170 -15.57 -0.30 11.96
CA LEU A 170 -15.87 -1.69 11.60
C LEU A 170 -16.08 -2.54 12.85
N GLU A 171 -17.04 -3.44 12.79
CA GLU A 171 -17.04 -4.65 13.61
C GLU A 171 -16.30 -5.73 12.84
N VAL A 172 -15.27 -6.29 13.46
CA VAL A 172 -14.52 -7.44 12.93
C VAL A 172 -14.72 -8.61 13.87
N THR A 173 -15.26 -9.71 13.36
CA THR A 173 -15.49 -10.92 14.15
C THR A 173 -14.46 -11.98 13.79
N THR A 174 -13.60 -12.33 14.74
CA THR A 174 -12.57 -13.38 14.62
C THR A 174 -12.86 -14.46 15.67
N ASP A 175 -12.92 -15.73 15.26
CA ASP A 175 -13.25 -16.87 16.13
C ASP A 175 -14.54 -16.64 16.96
N GLY A 176 -15.55 -16.06 16.31
CA GLY A 176 -16.85 -15.76 16.93
C GLY A 176 -16.83 -14.60 17.93
N LYS A 177 -15.71 -13.90 18.08
CA LYS A 177 -15.57 -12.75 19.00
C LYS A 177 -15.56 -11.44 18.22
N PRO A 178 -16.58 -10.59 18.34
CA PRO A 178 -16.62 -9.29 17.70
C PRO A 178 -15.70 -8.29 18.43
N ALA A 179 -15.04 -7.44 17.65
CA ALA A 179 -14.26 -6.31 18.13
C ALA A 179 -14.53 -5.08 17.24
N ILE A 180 -14.62 -3.91 17.85
CA ILE A 180 -14.77 -2.65 17.12
C ILE A 180 -13.39 -2.10 16.78
N THR A 181 -13.21 -1.75 15.53
CA THR A 181 -11.99 -1.09 15.02
C THR A 181 -12.37 0.24 14.37
N GLU A 182 -11.69 1.30 14.79
CA GLU A 182 -11.82 2.63 14.17
C GLU A 182 -10.49 3.02 13.53
N ARG A 183 -10.55 3.62 12.33
CA ARG A 183 -9.40 4.09 11.56
C ARG A 183 -9.71 5.42 10.90
N LYS A 184 -8.66 6.18 10.61
CA LYS A 184 -8.74 7.46 9.91
C LYS A 184 -8.33 7.35 8.46
N ALA A 185 -8.85 8.22 7.63
CA ALA A 185 -8.44 8.36 6.24
C ALA A 185 -6.91 8.55 6.13
N GLY A 186 -6.27 7.78 5.25
CA GLY A 186 -4.83 7.79 5.05
C GLY A 186 -4.00 7.06 6.13
N GLU A 187 -4.64 6.38 7.10
CA GLU A 187 -3.95 5.42 7.95
C GLU A 187 -3.54 4.18 7.16
N VAL A 188 -2.47 3.55 7.65
CA VAL A 188 -1.92 2.31 7.09
C VAL A 188 -1.75 1.29 8.20
N ALA A 189 -2.18 0.05 7.97
CA ALA A 189 -2.02 -1.05 8.91
C ALA A 189 -1.42 -2.28 8.23
N LEU A 190 -0.77 -3.13 9.03
CA LEU A 190 -0.40 -4.50 8.62
C LEU A 190 -1.52 -5.46 9.03
N GLY A 191 -1.94 -6.29 8.09
CA GLY A 191 -2.78 -7.45 8.36
C GLY A 191 -1.95 -8.73 8.21
N THR A 192 -2.14 -9.65 9.13
CA THR A 192 -1.60 -11.02 9.06
C THR A 192 -2.64 -11.98 8.49
N PRO A 193 -2.27 -13.21 8.10
CA PRO A 193 -3.23 -14.24 7.74
C PRO A 193 -4.30 -14.40 8.82
N ALA A 194 -5.57 -14.38 8.44
CA ALA A 194 -6.68 -14.47 9.38
C ALA A 194 -7.98 -14.88 8.69
N LYS A 195 -8.87 -15.54 9.47
CA LYS A 195 -10.28 -15.75 9.12
C LYS A 195 -11.13 -14.80 9.94
N HIS A 196 -11.99 -14.05 9.29
CA HIS A 196 -12.90 -13.12 9.96
C HIS A 196 -14.12 -12.80 9.08
N SER A 197 -15.12 -12.21 9.71
CA SER A 197 -16.19 -11.47 9.03
C SER A 197 -16.13 -10.01 9.45
N GLU A 198 -16.69 -9.13 8.63
CA GLU A 198 -16.64 -7.69 8.85
C GLU A 198 -18.01 -7.06 8.64
N LYS A 199 -18.27 -5.96 9.35
CA LYS A 199 -19.48 -5.15 9.16
C LYS A 199 -19.14 -3.68 9.32
N ASN A 200 -19.54 -2.87 8.35
CA ASN A 200 -19.41 -1.41 8.42
C ASN A 200 -20.47 -0.83 9.37
N LEU A 201 -20.02 -0.23 10.46
CA LEU A 201 -20.86 0.44 11.45
C LEU A 201 -20.94 1.96 11.25
N SER A 202 -20.25 2.48 10.21
CA SER A 202 -20.31 3.90 9.86
C SER A 202 -21.57 4.22 9.06
N ASP A 203 -21.95 5.49 9.06
CA ASP A 203 -22.99 6.06 8.19
C ASP A 203 -22.49 6.37 6.77
N LYS A 204 -21.21 6.10 6.49
CA LYS A 204 -20.52 6.29 5.22
C LYS A 204 -19.97 4.98 4.68
N PRO A 205 -19.74 4.86 3.37
CA PRO A 205 -19.05 3.69 2.82
C PRO A 205 -17.67 3.52 3.47
N PHE A 206 -17.33 2.30 3.86
CA PHE A 206 -15.98 1.90 4.16
C PHE A 206 -15.23 1.62 2.86
N GLU A 207 -14.02 2.14 2.70
CA GLU A 207 -13.16 1.83 1.56
C GLU A 207 -11.71 1.62 2.00
N VAL A 208 -11.12 0.51 1.58
CA VAL A 208 -9.68 0.25 1.72
C VAL A 208 -9.07 -0.30 0.44
N ILE A 209 -7.77 -0.08 0.30
CA ILE A 209 -6.92 -0.83 -0.64
C ILE A 209 -6.06 -1.78 0.20
N ALA A 210 -6.20 -3.08 -0.04
CA ALA A 210 -5.41 -4.12 0.61
C ALA A 210 -4.39 -4.67 -0.40
N VAL A 211 -3.10 -4.58 -0.05
CA VAL A 211 -1.98 -5.10 -0.84
C VAL A 211 -1.50 -6.38 -0.18
N GLU A 212 -1.93 -7.51 -0.69
CA GLU A 212 -1.50 -8.84 -0.24
C GLU A 212 -0.10 -9.14 -0.80
N LEU A 213 0.80 -9.58 0.08
CA LEU A 213 2.22 -9.81 -0.21
C LEU A 213 2.44 -11.29 -0.53
N LYS A 214 2.84 -11.60 -1.76
CA LYS A 214 3.02 -12.98 -2.26
C LYS A 214 4.42 -13.51 -1.96
N TYR A 215 4.82 -13.55 -0.68
CA TYR A 215 6.14 -14.01 -0.22
C TYR A 215 6.07 -15.30 0.58
#